data_84355eb61d5135420d0451e040f99c08
#
_entry.id   84355eb61d5135420d0451e040f99c08
#
_cell.length_a   1.000
_cell.length_b   1.000
_cell.length_c   1.000
_cell.angle_alpha   90.00
_cell.angle_beta   90.00
_cell.angle_gamma   90.00
#
_symmetry.space_group_name_H-M   'P 1'
#
loop_
_entity.id
_entity.type
_entity.pdbx_description
1 polymer ?
#
loop_
_entity_poly.entity_id
_entity_poly.type
_entity_poly.pdbx_seq_one_letter_code
_entity_poly.pdbx_strand_id
1 'polypeptide(L)'
;MRGSLCIFFCLVLGLVSADEMPTVATFSIVAVDSETGEIGVAVQSKIVGVGSVVPFAKAAVGAVATQAYANVGYGPLGLMALEAEMTSNQVIELLTKDDPLRRMRQVAVISATGDAASFTGRECMDWAGGITGDNFAVQGNILTGPEVVEAMASA
;
A
#
# COMPACT_ATOMS: atom_id res chain seq x y z
N MET A 1 31.63 -11.73 -70.01
CA MET A 1 31.41 -10.68 -69.01
C MET A 1 30.28 -11.15 -68.09
N ARG A 2 30.63 -11.59 -66.84
CA ARG A 2 29.67 -12.10 -65.88
C ARG A 2 29.51 -10.99 -64.81
N GLY A 3 28.36 -10.31 -64.83
CA GLY A 3 28.01 -9.30 -63.81
C GLY A 3 27.53 -9.97 -62.51
N SER A 4 28.27 -9.75 -61.44
CA SER A 4 27.93 -10.22 -60.09
C SER A 4 26.95 -9.23 -59.48
N LEU A 5 25.72 -9.68 -59.20
CA LEU A 5 24.68 -8.90 -58.51
C LEU A 5 24.85 -9.08 -56.99
N CYS A 6 25.41 -8.07 -56.31
CA CYS A 6 25.45 -8.03 -54.86
C CYS A 6 24.09 -7.58 -54.34
N ILE A 7 23.36 -8.51 -53.71
CA ILE A 7 22.13 -8.17 -52.96
C ILE A 7 22.54 -7.68 -51.58
N PHE A 8 22.32 -6.38 -51.32
CA PHE A 8 22.48 -5.77 -49.98
C PHE A 8 21.24 -6.08 -49.16
N PHE A 9 21.37 -6.98 -48.19
CA PHE A 9 20.32 -7.28 -47.24
C PHE A 9 20.42 -6.25 -46.13
N CYS A 10 19.59 -5.19 -46.20
CA CYS A 10 19.43 -4.25 -45.07
C CYS A 10 18.65 -4.94 -43.93
N LEU A 11 19.38 -5.33 -42.89
CA LEU A 11 18.79 -5.80 -41.64
C LEU A 11 18.25 -4.58 -40.89
N VAL A 12 16.96 -4.34 -40.98
CA VAL A 12 16.27 -3.36 -40.11
C VAL A 12 16.12 -4.01 -38.74
N LEU A 13 17.06 -3.71 -37.83
CA LEU A 13 16.83 -3.97 -36.40
C LEU A 13 15.75 -3.00 -35.90
N GLY A 14 14.53 -3.49 -35.84
CA GLY A 14 13.48 -2.83 -35.10
C GLY A 14 13.91 -2.78 -33.62
N LEU A 15 14.14 -1.57 -33.11
CA LEU A 15 14.24 -1.32 -31.67
C LEU A 15 12.88 -1.67 -31.08
N VAL A 16 12.77 -2.87 -30.49
CA VAL A 16 11.67 -3.18 -29.59
C VAL A 16 11.87 -2.28 -28.39
N SER A 17 11.08 -1.22 -28.28
CA SER A 17 10.95 -0.49 -27.01
C SER A 17 10.56 -1.52 -25.96
N ALA A 18 11.41 -1.73 -24.97
CA ALA A 18 10.97 -2.40 -23.75
C ALA A 18 9.83 -1.54 -23.22
N ASP A 19 8.59 -2.05 -23.30
CA ASP A 19 7.48 -1.46 -22.58
C ASP A 19 7.92 -1.35 -21.13
N GLU A 20 8.04 -0.11 -20.63
CA GLU A 20 8.27 0.11 -19.21
C GLU A 20 7.14 -0.59 -18.46
N MET A 21 7.50 -1.56 -17.63
CA MET A 21 6.50 -2.25 -16.81
C MET A 21 5.71 -1.18 -16.04
N PRO A 22 4.37 -1.19 -16.11
CA PRO A 22 3.58 -0.15 -15.48
C PRO A 22 3.94 -0.08 -14.00
N THR A 23 4.37 1.09 -13.56
CA THR A 23 4.72 1.35 -12.16
C THR A 23 3.57 0.87 -11.26
N VAL A 24 3.90 0.01 -10.31
CA VAL A 24 2.90 -0.58 -9.40
C VAL A 24 2.53 0.46 -8.36
N ALA A 25 1.37 1.10 -8.51
CA ALA A 25 0.81 2.00 -7.51
C ALA A 25 -0.11 1.22 -6.56
N THR A 26 -0.08 1.56 -5.28
CA THR A 26 -0.97 0.97 -4.27
C THR A 26 -1.48 2.06 -3.34
N PHE A 27 -2.78 2.09 -3.10
CA PHE A 27 -3.38 2.92 -2.07
C PHE A 27 -4.46 2.14 -1.31
N SER A 28 -4.64 2.47 -0.04
CA SER A 28 -5.58 1.79 0.85
C SER A 28 -6.18 2.73 1.88
N ILE A 29 -7.34 2.33 2.40
CA ILE A 29 -8.03 2.98 3.49
C ILE A 29 -8.43 1.93 4.54
N VAL A 30 -8.32 2.29 5.80
CA VAL A 30 -8.98 1.65 6.93
C VAL A 30 -9.92 2.67 7.55
N ALA A 31 -11.16 2.27 7.85
CA ALA A 31 -12.16 3.17 8.41
C ALA A 31 -13.13 2.45 9.33
N VAL A 32 -13.76 3.22 10.21
CA VAL A 32 -14.89 2.78 11.04
C VAL A 32 -16.03 3.78 10.92
N ASP A 33 -17.24 3.29 10.79
CA ASP A 33 -18.44 4.10 10.96
C ASP A 33 -18.77 4.18 12.45
N SER A 34 -18.67 5.37 13.04
CA SER A 34 -18.89 5.58 14.47
C SER A 34 -20.37 5.46 14.88
N GLU A 35 -21.32 5.50 13.93
CA GLU A 35 -22.75 5.34 14.21
C GLU A 35 -23.16 3.87 14.21
N THR A 36 -22.65 3.08 13.27
CA THR A 36 -23.02 1.67 13.08
C THR A 36 -22.03 0.70 13.70
N GLY A 37 -20.78 1.14 13.93
CA GLY A 37 -19.67 0.28 14.37
C GLY A 37 -19.12 -0.60 13.24
N GLU A 38 -19.52 -0.35 11.98
CA GLU A 38 -18.97 -1.09 10.83
C GLU A 38 -17.51 -0.70 10.59
N ILE A 39 -16.67 -1.73 10.41
CA ILE A 39 -15.24 -1.56 10.16
C ILE A 39 -14.95 -2.00 8.74
N GLY A 40 -14.30 -1.12 7.99
CA GLY A 40 -13.95 -1.36 6.59
C GLY A 40 -12.46 -1.25 6.32
N VAL A 41 -12.00 -2.02 5.34
CA VAL A 41 -10.68 -1.87 4.73
C VAL A 41 -10.79 -2.08 3.24
N ALA A 42 -10.24 -1.14 2.45
CA ALA A 42 -10.21 -1.25 1.01
C ALA A 42 -8.80 -0.98 0.48
N VAL A 43 -8.43 -1.65 -0.60
CA VAL A 43 -7.15 -1.47 -1.28
C VAL A 43 -7.32 -1.56 -2.78
N GLN A 44 -6.59 -0.72 -3.49
CA GLN A 44 -6.43 -0.80 -4.94
C GLN A 44 -4.94 -0.85 -5.28
N SER A 45 -4.60 -1.72 -6.22
CA SER A 45 -3.24 -1.87 -6.74
C SER A 45 -3.27 -2.43 -8.16
N LYS A 46 -2.19 -2.25 -8.90
CA LYS A 46 -1.95 -2.97 -10.17
C LYS A 46 -1.47 -4.41 -9.92
N ILE A 47 -1.21 -4.80 -8.67
CA ILE A 47 -0.86 -6.18 -8.32
C ILE A 47 -2.13 -7.03 -8.29
N VAL A 48 -2.16 -8.09 -9.10
CA VAL A 48 -3.24 -9.08 -9.04
C VAL A 48 -3.22 -9.78 -7.69
N GLY A 49 -4.38 -9.86 -7.04
CA GLY A 49 -4.49 -10.54 -5.73
C GLY A 49 -4.04 -9.70 -4.52
N VAL A 50 -3.90 -8.37 -4.66
CA VAL A 50 -3.52 -7.46 -3.57
C VAL A 50 -4.41 -7.61 -2.33
N GLY A 51 -5.69 -7.97 -2.51
CA GLY A 51 -6.65 -8.22 -1.45
C GLY A 51 -6.30 -9.40 -0.52
N SER A 52 -5.39 -10.29 -0.92
CA SER A 52 -4.90 -11.38 -0.07
C SER A 52 -3.68 -11.01 0.79
N VAL A 53 -3.12 -9.81 0.57
CA VAL A 53 -1.86 -9.38 1.19
C VAL A 53 -2.04 -8.15 2.09
N VAL A 54 -2.83 -7.17 1.63
CA VAL A 54 -2.90 -5.85 2.27
C VAL A 54 -3.96 -5.75 3.37
N PRO A 55 -5.24 -6.17 3.15
CA PRO A 55 -6.33 -5.86 4.07
C PRO A 55 -6.51 -6.96 5.14
N PHE A 56 -6.68 -6.52 6.38
CA PHE A 56 -7.05 -7.35 7.52
C PHE A 56 -8.08 -6.61 8.35
N ALA A 57 -9.18 -7.29 8.71
CA ALA A 57 -10.20 -6.71 9.57
C ALA A 57 -10.78 -7.76 10.54
N LYS A 58 -11.18 -7.30 11.72
CA LYS A 58 -11.89 -8.10 12.71
C LYS A 58 -13.02 -7.27 13.30
N ALA A 59 -14.25 -7.80 13.23
CA ALA A 59 -15.43 -7.14 13.77
C ALA A 59 -15.23 -6.78 15.25
N ALA A 60 -15.69 -5.59 15.64
CA ALA A 60 -15.57 -5.02 16.97
C ALA A 60 -14.13 -4.85 17.52
N VAL A 61 -13.09 -5.04 16.68
CA VAL A 61 -11.67 -4.89 17.07
C VAL A 61 -11.01 -3.77 16.28
N GLY A 62 -11.02 -3.86 14.95
CA GLY A 62 -10.37 -2.87 14.10
C GLY A 62 -9.94 -3.42 12.75
N ALA A 63 -9.12 -2.63 12.04
CA ALA A 63 -8.55 -3.01 10.76
C ALA A 63 -7.07 -2.60 10.63
N VAL A 64 -6.34 -3.34 9.79
CA VAL A 64 -4.94 -3.11 9.44
C VAL A 64 -4.79 -3.23 7.93
N ALA A 65 -4.09 -2.26 7.32
CA ALA A 65 -3.67 -2.33 5.93
C ALA A 65 -2.15 -2.25 5.84
N THR A 66 -1.47 -3.33 5.42
CA THR A 66 0.00 -3.40 5.27
C THR A 66 0.38 -3.47 3.81
N GLN A 67 1.22 -2.55 3.33
CA GLN A 67 1.57 -2.41 1.92
C GLN A 67 3.00 -1.90 1.70
N ALA A 68 3.35 -1.44 0.48
CA ALA A 68 4.72 -1.21 0.01
C ALA A 68 5.49 -2.53 0.03
N TYR A 69 6.59 -2.66 0.76
CA TYR A 69 7.18 -3.96 1.02
C TYR A 69 6.40 -4.65 2.14
N ALA A 70 5.20 -5.15 1.81
CA ALA A 70 4.22 -5.62 2.77
C ALA A 70 4.76 -6.72 3.70
N ASN A 71 4.43 -6.64 5.00
CA ASN A 71 4.62 -7.72 5.95
C ASN A 71 3.25 -8.28 6.34
N VAL A 72 2.86 -9.41 5.79
CA VAL A 72 1.56 -10.04 6.02
C VAL A 72 1.32 -10.36 7.50
N GLY A 73 2.40 -10.59 8.27
CA GLY A 73 2.32 -10.81 9.71
C GLY A 73 1.82 -9.60 10.51
N TYR A 74 1.92 -8.39 9.94
CA TYR A 74 1.40 -7.17 10.59
C TYR A 74 -0.12 -7.18 10.77
N GLY A 75 -0.86 -7.81 9.84
CA GLY A 75 -2.31 -7.92 9.93
C GLY A 75 -2.77 -8.63 11.21
N PRO A 76 -2.52 -9.94 11.35
CA PRO A 76 -2.96 -10.69 12.53
C PRO A 76 -2.33 -10.16 13.83
N LEU A 77 -1.04 -9.78 13.84
CA LEU A 77 -0.40 -9.25 15.04
C LEU A 77 -1.00 -7.89 15.46
N GLY A 78 -1.28 -7.02 14.48
CA GLY A 78 -1.93 -5.73 14.74
C GLY A 78 -3.34 -5.88 15.30
N LEU A 79 -4.14 -6.81 14.74
CA LEU A 79 -5.47 -7.10 15.26
C LEU A 79 -5.43 -7.68 16.68
N MET A 80 -4.47 -8.56 16.99
CA MET A 80 -4.27 -9.07 18.34
C MET A 80 -3.89 -7.96 19.34
N ALA A 81 -3.07 -7.02 18.91
CA ALA A 81 -2.67 -5.88 19.74
C ALA A 81 -3.83 -4.89 19.98
N LEU A 82 -4.67 -4.64 18.98
CA LEU A 82 -5.91 -3.88 19.14
C LEU A 82 -6.89 -4.57 20.08
N GLU A 83 -7.03 -5.89 20.01
CA GLU A 83 -7.86 -6.68 20.91
C GLU A 83 -7.35 -6.64 22.37
N ALA A 84 -6.05 -6.43 22.55
CA ALA A 84 -5.41 -6.16 23.84
C ALA A 84 -5.49 -4.67 24.27
N GLU A 85 -6.37 -3.89 23.64
CA GLU A 85 -6.66 -2.48 23.93
C GLU A 85 -5.45 -1.53 23.73
N MET A 86 -4.48 -1.90 22.91
CA MET A 86 -3.40 -0.99 22.52
C MET A 86 -3.96 0.09 21.57
N THR A 87 -3.49 1.32 21.71
CA THR A 87 -3.81 2.39 20.76
C THR A 87 -3.17 2.10 19.39
N SER A 88 -3.75 2.66 18.32
CA SER A 88 -3.23 2.46 16.96
C SER A 88 -1.78 2.88 16.80
N ASN A 89 -1.34 3.93 17.49
CA ASN A 89 0.07 4.34 17.54
C ASN A 89 0.97 3.31 18.26
N GLN A 90 0.50 2.73 19.36
CA GLN A 90 1.23 1.66 20.06
C GLN A 90 1.33 0.40 19.20
N VAL A 91 0.28 0.08 18.46
CA VAL A 91 0.30 -1.03 17.50
C VAL A 91 1.33 -0.79 16.42
N ILE A 92 1.38 0.39 15.79
CA ILE A 92 2.40 0.71 14.79
C ILE A 92 3.82 0.58 15.36
N GLU A 93 4.05 1.09 16.57
CA GLU A 93 5.36 0.96 17.22
C GLU A 93 5.71 -0.52 17.47
N LEU A 94 4.78 -1.32 17.99
CA LEU A 94 4.95 -2.75 18.19
C LEU A 94 5.34 -3.48 16.89
N LEU A 95 4.64 -3.17 15.79
CA LEU A 95 4.84 -3.83 14.50
C LEU A 95 6.18 -3.45 13.85
N THR A 96 6.65 -2.22 14.06
CA THR A 96 7.72 -1.65 13.24
C THR A 96 9.07 -1.53 13.96
N LYS A 97 9.10 -1.44 15.32
CA LYS A 97 10.33 -1.12 16.08
C LYS A 97 11.49 -2.08 15.83
N ASP A 98 11.19 -3.38 15.74
CA ASP A 98 12.20 -4.44 15.59
C ASP A 98 12.23 -5.04 14.17
N ASP A 99 11.46 -4.46 13.20
CA ASP A 99 11.50 -4.91 11.82
C ASP A 99 12.73 -4.33 11.10
N PRO A 100 13.69 -5.17 10.66
CA PRO A 100 14.88 -4.71 9.95
C PRO A 100 14.56 -4.02 8.62
N LEU A 101 13.35 -4.25 8.06
CA LEU A 101 12.86 -3.64 6.82
C LEU A 101 11.86 -2.50 7.08
N ARG A 102 11.75 -2.02 8.32
CA ARG A 102 10.85 -0.93 8.71
C ARG A 102 10.84 0.23 7.71
N ARG A 103 12.02 0.58 7.19
CA ARG A 103 12.18 1.70 6.26
C ARG A 103 11.42 1.55 4.94
N MET A 104 11.06 0.32 4.57
CA MET A 104 10.34 -0.03 3.34
C MET A 104 8.87 -0.39 3.59
N ARG A 105 8.41 -0.36 4.86
CA ARG A 105 7.04 -0.73 5.23
C ARG A 105 6.10 0.47 5.16
N GLN A 106 4.86 0.18 4.84
CA GLN A 106 3.76 1.12 4.99
C GLN A 106 2.59 0.39 5.63
N VAL A 107 2.03 0.94 6.70
CA VAL A 107 0.95 0.31 7.45
C VAL A 107 0.00 1.36 8.04
N ALA A 108 -1.30 1.13 7.88
CA ALA A 108 -2.37 1.87 8.54
C ALA A 108 -3.12 0.94 9.49
N VAL A 109 -3.51 1.48 10.64
CA VAL A 109 -4.22 0.79 11.71
C VAL A 109 -5.36 1.66 12.18
N ILE A 110 -6.53 1.05 12.42
CA ILE A 110 -7.66 1.69 13.08
C ILE A 110 -8.28 0.74 14.10
N SER A 111 -8.60 1.26 15.28
CA SER A 111 -9.38 0.53 16.29
C SER A 111 -10.89 0.67 16.02
N ALA A 112 -11.69 -0.20 16.63
CA ALA A 112 -13.16 -0.10 16.60
C ALA A 112 -13.70 1.21 17.23
N THR A 113 -12.88 1.94 18.00
CA THR A 113 -13.26 3.23 18.60
C THR A 113 -12.90 4.43 17.71
N GLY A 114 -12.35 4.20 16.53
CA GLY A 114 -11.98 5.26 15.59
C GLY A 114 -10.58 5.83 15.76
N ASP A 115 -9.82 5.37 16.79
CA ASP A 115 -8.41 5.73 16.93
C ASP A 115 -7.61 5.16 15.74
N ALA A 116 -7.00 6.04 14.96
CA ALA A 116 -6.32 5.69 13.72
C ALA A 116 -4.87 6.19 13.70
N ALA A 117 -3.99 5.40 13.07
CA ALA A 117 -2.59 5.76 12.85
C ALA A 117 -2.08 5.22 11.51
N SER A 118 -1.09 5.90 10.95
CA SER A 118 -0.42 5.48 9.70
C SER A 118 1.09 5.64 9.84
N PHE A 119 1.83 4.73 9.25
CA PHE A 119 3.29 4.76 9.16
C PHE A 119 3.73 4.53 7.73
N THR A 120 4.58 5.43 7.22
CA THR A 120 5.23 5.29 5.92
C THR A 120 6.74 5.33 6.13
N GLY A 121 7.41 4.23 5.82
CA GLY A 121 8.85 4.12 5.92
C GLY A 121 9.56 5.01 4.89
N ARG A 122 10.69 5.58 5.26
CA ARG A 122 11.41 6.59 4.45
C ARG A 122 12.02 6.05 3.13
N GLU A 123 12.02 4.75 2.93
CA GLU A 123 12.48 4.07 1.71
C GLU A 123 11.30 3.45 0.93
N CYS A 124 10.05 3.80 1.28
CA CYS A 124 8.93 3.53 0.39
C CYS A 124 9.11 4.32 -0.91
N MET A 125 8.79 3.68 -2.02
CA MET A 125 8.99 4.29 -3.35
C MET A 125 8.03 5.46 -3.55
N ASP A 126 8.55 6.56 -4.05
CA ASP A 126 7.88 7.84 -4.25
C ASP A 126 6.78 7.79 -5.34
N TRP A 127 5.76 8.59 -5.22
CA TRP A 127 5.41 9.30 -3.99
C TRP A 127 4.77 8.32 -2.98
N ALA A 128 5.10 8.45 -1.68
CA ALA A 128 4.51 7.63 -0.63
C ALA A 128 4.18 8.49 0.60
N GLY A 129 3.01 8.25 1.19
CA GLY A 129 2.54 8.98 2.37
C GLY A 129 1.17 8.50 2.83
N GLY A 130 0.66 9.12 3.89
CA GLY A 130 -0.66 8.83 4.43
C GLY A 130 -1.22 10.01 5.22
N ILE A 131 -2.53 9.99 5.40
CA ILE A 131 -3.30 10.95 6.19
C ILE A 131 -4.17 10.17 7.17
N THR A 132 -4.24 10.64 8.41
CA THR A 132 -5.18 10.13 9.41
C THR A 132 -6.17 11.23 9.77
N GLY A 133 -7.40 10.84 9.97
CA GLY A 133 -8.47 11.70 10.46
C GLY A 133 -9.32 10.96 11.49
N ASP A 134 -10.43 11.58 11.90
CA ASP A 134 -11.38 10.94 12.78
C ASP A 134 -12.00 9.74 12.06
N ASN A 135 -11.84 8.55 12.65
CA ASN A 135 -12.41 7.31 12.16
C ASN A 135 -11.83 6.77 10.84
N PHE A 136 -10.69 7.27 10.34
CA PHE A 136 -10.03 6.71 9.17
C PHE A 136 -8.52 6.92 9.14
N ALA A 137 -7.84 6.08 8.36
CA ALA A 137 -6.49 6.33 7.86
C ALA A 137 -6.39 5.92 6.39
N VAL A 138 -5.83 6.80 5.57
CA VAL A 138 -5.54 6.56 4.14
C VAL A 138 -4.04 6.60 3.93
N GLN A 139 -3.55 5.80 2.99
CA GLN A 139 -2.14 5.74 2.65
C GLN A 139 -1.92 5.27 1.22
N GLY A 140 -0.77 5.60 0.66
CA GLY A 140 -0.38 5.11 -0.66
C GLY A 140 1.12 5.16 -0.88
N ASN A 141 1.57 4.43 -1.89
CA ASN A 141 2.97 4.41 -2.35
C ASN A 141 3.02 4.22 -3.87
N ILE A 142 4.10 4.71 -4.47
CA ILE A 142 4.29 4.73 -5.93
C ILE A 142 3.13 5.48 -6.60
N LEU A 143 2.70 6.58 -5.98
CA LEU A 143 1.63 7.43 -6.49
C LEU A 143 2.22 8.60 -7.32
N THR A 144 1.37 9.29 -8.06
CA THR A 144 1.73 10.50 -8.82
C THR A 144 2.08 11.67 -7.90
N GLY A 145 1.48 11.72 -6.69
CA GLY A 145 1.68 12.77 -5.72
C GLY A 145 0.75 12.62 -4.51
N PRO A 146 0.78 13.58 -3.58
CA PRO A 146 -0.05 13.58 -2.38
C PRO A 146 -1.55 13.72 -2.68
N GLU A 147 -1.92 14.28 -3.82
CA GLU A 147 -3.30 14.54 -4.23
C GLU A 147 -4.20 13.30 -4.21
N VAL A 148 -3.61 12.11 -4.38
CA VAL A 148 -4.38 10.85 -4.34
C VAL A 148 -4.88 10.58 -2.93
N VAL A 149 -4.00 10.65 -1.91
CA VAL A 149 -4.40 10.43 -0.50
C VAL A 149 -5.22 11.59 0.04
N GLU A 150 -4.99 12.82 -0.44
CA GLU A 150 -5.79 14.00 -0.11
C GLU A 150 -7.24 13.85 -0.63
N ALA A 151 -7.40 13.39 -1.86
CA ALA A 151 -8.72 13.11 -2.42
C ALA A 151 -9.44 11.98 -1.66
N MET A 152 -8.72 10.93 -1.25
CA MET A 152 -9.29 9.84 -0.44
C MET A 152 -9.74 10.33 0.95
N ALA A 153 -8.97 11.24 1.57
CA ALA A 153 -9.28 11.77 2.90
C ALA A 153 -10.45 12.77 2.89
N SER A 154 -10.77 13.36 1.72
CA SER A 154 -11.83 14.35 1.56
C SER A 154 -13.16 13.77 1.06
N ALA A 155 -13.21 12.50 0.66
CA ALA A 155 -14.39 11.82 0.16
C ALA A 155 -15.30 11.34 1.28
#